data_e81e54b74282940946930a30a5d0405f
#
_entry.id   e81e54b74282940946930a30a5d0405f
#
_cell.length_a   1.000
_cell.length_b   1.000
_cell.length_c   1.000
_cell.angle_alpha   90.00
_cell.angle_beta   90.00
_cell.angle_gamma   90.00
#
_symmetry.space_group_name_H-M   'P 1'
#
loop_
_entity.id
_entity.type
_entity.pdbx_description
1 polymer ?
#
loop_
_entity_poly.entity_id
_entity_poly.type
_entity_poly.pdbx_seq_one_letter_code
_entity_poly.pdbx_strand_id
1 'polypeptide(L)'
;MKKHRSRRLLSLLATGALLVSLMPAAFASGSEKHITILGTSDMHGNIWGYSYEDNTESTNNGMARLYTYIQQVRAENPNTILIDAGDDIQGTIMTDDIYNKTPEEPHPVITAMNYMGYDAMTLGNHEFNWGIPTMQ
;
A
#
# COMPACT_ATOMS: atom_id res chain seq x y z
N MET A 1 18.76 73.06 -5.65
CA MET A 1 17.66 72.18 -5.19
C MET A 1 17.52 70.83 -5.94
N LYS A 2 18.17 70.60 -7.09
CA LYS A 2 18.04 69.31 -7.85
C LYS A 2 18.85 68.10 -7.29
N LYS A 3 19.97 68.37 -6.60
CA LYS A 3 20.88 67.34 -6.11
C LYS A 3 20.33 66.42 -4.91
N HIS A 4 19.41 67.01 -4.12
CA HIS A 4 18.81 66.27 -2.99
C HIS A 4 17.66 65.30 -3.40
N ARG A 5 16.98 65.60 -4.52
CA ARG A 5 15.90 64.72 -5.01
C ARG A 5 16.43 63.46 -5.62
N SER A 6 17.56 63.44 -6.33
CA SER A 6 18.18 62.29 -6.94
C SER A 6 18.73 61.28 -5.88
N ARG A 7 19.32 61.82 -4.77
CA ARG A 7 19.82 60.99 -3.68
C ARG A 7 18.70 60.27 -2.93
N ARG A 8 17.53 60.89 -2.74
CA ARG A 8 16.37 60.28 -2.11
C ARG A 8 15.72 59.18 -3.01
N LEU A 9 15.71 59.41 -4.31
CA LEU A 9 15.23 58.40 -5.26
C LEU A 9 16.18 57.19 -5.33
N LEU A 10 17.49 57.39 -5.33
CA LEU A 10 18.47 56.27 -5.29
C LEU A 10 18.39 55.48 -3.99
N SER A 11 18.19 56.12 -2.84
CA SER A 11 18.06 55.42 -1.55
C SER A 11 16.77 54.62 -1.49
N LEU A 12 15.65 55.09 -2.00
CA LEU A 12 14.38 54.36 -2.06
C LEU A 12 14.46 53.14 -2.99
N LEU A 13 15.15 53.25 -4.12
CA LEU A 13 15.37 52.15 -5.04
C LEU A 13 16.31 51.07 -4.43
N ALA A 14 17.37 51.48 -3.73
CA ALA A 14 18.29 50.58 -3.05
C ALA A 14 17.62 49.83 -1.88
N THR A 15 16.74 50.50 -1.11
CA THR A 15 15.99 49.90 -0.02
C THR A 15 14.95 48.96 -0.55
N GLY A 16 14.27 49.25 -1.65
CA GLY A 16 13.31 48.37 -2.32
C GLY A 16 13.96 47.10 -2.87
N ALA A 17 15.13 47.22 -3.50
CA ALA A 17 15.90 46.07 -4.00
C ALA A 17 16.41 45.15 -2.88
N LEU A 18 16.80 45.72 -1.73
CA LEU A 18 17.26 44.94 -0.57
C LEU A 18 16.10 44.18 0.11
N LEU A 19 14.90 44.74 0.13
CA LEU A 19 13.72 44.08 0.69
C LEU A 19 13.23 42.91 -0.18
N VAL A 20 13.38 43.02 -1.49
CA VAL A 20 13.04 41.91 -2.41
C VAL A 20 14.05 40.76 -2.32
N SER A 21 15.32 41.05 -2.05
CA SER A 21 16.36 40.04 -1.89
C SER A 21 16.30 39.29 -0.54
N LEU A 22 15.57 39.81 0.44
CA LEU A 22 15.31 39.17 1.74
C LEU A 22 14.01 38.37 1.80
N MET A 23 13.27 38.30 0.70
CA MET A 23 12.17 37.32 0.61
C MET A 23 12.79 35.94 0.63
N PRO A 24 12.59 35.14 1.69
CA PRO A 24 13.01 33.75 1.66
C PRO A 24 12.33 33.10 0.45
N ALA A 25 13.10 32.32 -0.29
CA ALA A 25 12.58 31.46 -1.37
C ALA A 25 11.66 30.40 -0.76
N ALA A 26 10.54 30.84 -0.17
CA ALA A 26 9.55 29.97 0.47
C ALA A 26 8.67 29.22 -0.54
N PHE A 27 9.00 29.24 -1.82
CA PHE A 27 8.15 28.67 -2.88
C PHE A 27 8.63 27.33 -3.43
N ALA A 28 9.57 26.64 -2.80
CA ALA A 28 10.06 25.38 -3.32
C ALA A 28 10.26 24.29 -2.25
N SER A 29 9.53 24.33 -1.14
CA SER A 29 9.38 23.15 -0.30
C SER A 29 8.09 22.41 -0.71
N GLY A 30 8.09 21.86 -1.91
CA GLY A 30 7.20 20.75 -2.19
C GLY A 30 7.51 19.67 -1.15
N SER A 31 6.60 19.42 -0.22
CA SER A 31 6.78 18.31 0.71
C SER A 31 6.84 17.03 -0.13
N GLU A 32 8.00 16.40 -0.18
CA GLU A 32 8.12 15.04 -0.73
C GLU A 32 7.08 14.16 -0.03
N LYS A 33 6.27 13.48 -0.84
CA LYS A 33 5.34 12.47 -0.33
C LYS A 33 5.89 11.12 -0.68
N HIS A 34 6.19 10.33 0.33
CA HIS A 34 6.59 8.94 0.16
C HIS A 34 5.34 8.07 0.11
N ILE A 35 5.23 7.24 -0.92
CA ILE A 35 4.21 6.21 -1.05
C ILE A 35 4.93 4.87 -0.98
N THR A 36 4.47 3.98 -0.11
CA THR A 36 4.92 2.60 -0.05
C THR A 36 3.93 1.72 -0.80
N ILE A 37 4.41 0.85 -1.68
CA ILE A 37 3.60 -0.17 -2.34
C ILE A 37 4.09 -1.52 -1.84
N LEU A 38 3.18 -2.28 -1.20
CA LEU A 38 3.40 -3.66 -0.83
C LEU A 38 2.68 -4.54 -1.85
N GLY A 39 3.40 -5.52 -2.39
CA GLY A 39 2.87 -6.50 -3.33
C GLY A 39 2.97 -7.91 -2.74
N THR A 40 1.91 -8.69 -2.92
CA THR A 40 1.87 -10.12 -2.62
C THR A 40 1.43 -10.91 -3.84
N SER A 41 1.66 -12.21 -3.84
CA SER A 41 1.18 -13.16 -4.84
C SER A 41 1.22 -14.58 -4.29
N ASP A 42 0.51 -15.49 -4.94
CA ASP A 42 0.67 -16.93 -4.72
C ASP A 42 0.48 -17.35 -3.25
N MET A 43 -0.50 -16.78 -2.57
CA MET A 43 -0.79 -17.14 -1.17
C MET A 43 -1.36 -18.55 -1.04
N HIS A 44 -1.97 -19.07 -2.11
CA HIS A 44 -2.39 -20.45 -2.24
C HIS A 44 -3.15 -20.97 -1.02
N GLY A 45 -4.11 -20.21 -0.49
CA GLY A 45 -4.94 -20.59 0.63
C GLY A 45 -4.25 -20.62 2.00
N ASN A 46 -3.00 -20.18 2.10
CA ASN A 46 -2.22 -20.21 3.34
C ASN A 46 -2.59 -19.03 4.25
N ILE A 47 -3.69 -19.12 4.97
CA ILE A 47 -4.11 -18.09 5.95
C ILE A 47 -3.29 -18.21 7.23
N TRP A 48 -3.12 -19.44 7.73
CA TRP A 48 -2.40 -19.73 8.96
C TRP A 48 -1.01 -20.26 8.67
N GLY A 49 -0.06 -19.99 9.54
CA GLY A 49 1.27 -20.58 9.49
C GLY A 49 1.28 -22.03 10.00
N TYR A 50 0.50 -22.88 9.38
CA TYR A 50 0.37 -24.30 9.77
C TYR A 50 0.18 -25.18 8.53
N SER A 51 0.98 -26.24 8.42
CA SER A 51 0.81 -27.29 7.42
C SER A 51 -0.07 -28.40 8.00
N TYR A 52 -1.27 -28.54 7.46
CA TYR A 52 -2.18 -29.61 7.85
C TYR A 52 -1.73 -30.99 7.31
N GLU A 53 -0.97 -30.99 6.22
CA GLU A 53 -0.42 -32.19 5.62
C GLU A 53 0.64 -32.84 6.51
N ASP A 54 1.56 -32.00 7.00
CA ASP A 54 2.67 -32.43 7.85
C ASP A 54 2.34 -32.39 9.34
N ASN A 55 1.20 -31.82 9.71
CA ASN A 55 0.77 -31.57 11.08
C ASN A 55 1.82 -30.77 11.89
N THR A 56 2.38 -29.73 11.27
CA THR A 56 3.44 -28.91 11.85
C THR A 56 3.17 -27.41 11.67
N GLU A 57 3.74 -26.61 12.56
CA GLU A 57 3.79 -25.17 12.35
C GLU A 57 4.72 -24.83 11.20
N SER A 58 4.25 -23.98 10.30
CA SER A 58 5.06 -23.37 9.24
C SER A 58 5.55 -22.00 9.68
N THR A 59 6.86 -21.79 9.61
CA THR A 59 7.47 -20.50 9.93
C THR A 59 7.54 -19.56 8.73
N ASN A 60 7.28 -20.06 7.52
CA ASN A 60 7.56 -19.34 6.28
C ASN A 60 6.32 -18.85 5.55
N ASN A 61 5.12 -19.31 5.90
CA ASN A 61 3.87 -18.98 5.23
C ASN A 61 2.81 -18.48 6.21
N GLY A 62 1.75 -17.98 5.66
CA GLY A 62 0.52 -17.57 6.34
C GLY A 62 0.26 -16.07 6.32
N MET A 63 -0.92 -15.72 5.83
CA MET A 63 -1.40 -14.33 5.79
C MET A 63 -1.41 -13.68 7.17
N ALA A 64 -1.63 -14.44 8.23
CA ALA A 64 -1.62 -13.94 9.61
C ALA A 64 -0.25 -13.32 10.00
N ARG A 65 0.85 -13.91 9.53
CA ARG A 65 2.19 -13.35 9.75
C ARG A 65 2.45 -12.13 8.88
N LEU A 66 2.03 -12.22 7.62
CA LEU A 66 2.12 -11.11 6.69
C LEU A 66 1.36 -9.88 7.21
N TYR A 67 0.19 -10.10 7.82
CA TYR A 67 -0.59 -9.01 8.43
C TYR A 67 0.20 -8.23 9.49
N THR A 68 0.95 -8.92 10.34
CA THR A 68 1.81 -8.27 11.34
C THR A 68 2.83 -7.34 10.68
N TYR A 69 3.48 -7.80 9.61
CA TYR A 69 4.43 -6.99 8.86
C TYR A 69 3.76 -5.79 8.18
N ILE A 70 2.60 -6.01 7.54
CA ILE A 70 1.83 -4.94 6.89
C ILE A 70 1.46 -3.85 7.90
N GLN A 71 1.03 -4.23 9.12
CA GLN A 71 0.70 -3.26 10.17
C GLN A 71 1.92 -2.43 10.59
N GLN A 72 3.10 -3.03 10.68
CA GLN A 72 4.34 -2.31 10.97
C GLN A 72 4.66 -1.28 9.89
N VAL A 73 4.60 -1.68 8.62
CA VAL A 73 4.87 -0.78 7.49
C VAL A 73 3.85 0.37 7.45
N ARG A 74 2.57 0.09 7.67
CA ARG A 74 1.51 1.12 7.71
C ARG A 74 1.69 2.08 8.89
N ALA A 75 2.20 1.61 10.01
CA ALA A 75 2.52 2.47 11.16
C ALA A 75 3.68 3.43 10.86
N GLU A 76 4.66 3.01 10.06
CA GLU A 76 5.78 3.83 9.62
C GLU A 76 5.40 4.80 8.51
N ASN A 77 4.57 4.36 7.56
CA ASN A 77 4.08 5.18 6.46
C ASN A 77 2.58 4.93 6.20
N PRO A 78 1.69 5.84 6.63
CA PRO A 78 0.25 5.69 6.40
C PRO A 78 -0.15 5.76 4.91
N ASN A 79 0.73 6.26 4.02
CA ASN A 79 0.52 6.23 2.58
C ASN A 79 1.01 4.90 1.98
N THR A 80 0.55 3.77 2.53
CA THR A 80 0.89 2.43 2.06
C THR A 80 -0.28 1.86 1.28
N ILE A 81 0.00 1.40 0.06
CA ILE A 81 -0.92 0.69 -0.83
C ILE A 81 -0.54 -0.80 -0.77
N LEU A 82 -1.53 -1.67 -0.60
CA LEU A 82 -1.37 -3.11 -0.55
C LEU A 82 -2.11 -3.75 -1.72
N ILE A 83 -1.37 -4.40 -2.61
CA ILE A 83 -1.91 -5.03 -3.81
C ILE A 83 -1.49 -6.50 -3.89
N ASP A 84 -2.28 -7.28 -4.63
CA ASP A 84 -2.02 -8.69 -4.85
C ASP A 84 -2.04 -9.07 -6.34
N ALA A 85 -1.22 -10.04 -6.72
CA ALA A 85 -1.09 -10.51 -8.10
C ALA A 85 -1.88 -11.79 -8.42
N GLY A 86 -2.64 -12.34 -7.45
CA GLY A 86 -3.50 -13.51 -7.63
C GLY A 86 -2.84 -14.83 -7.28
N ASP A 87 -3.53 -15.90 -7.58
CA ASP A 87 -3.24 -17.29 -7.21
C ASP A 87 -3.42 -17.54 -5.70
N ASP A 88 -4.53 -17.07 -5.15
CA ASP A 88 -4.75 -17.04 -3.71
C ASP A 88 -5.77 -18.07 -3.22
N ILE A 89 -6.82 -18.35 -4.01
CA ILE A 89 -8.00 -19.07 -3.54
C ILE A 89 -7.90 -20.60 -3.58
N GLN A 90 -6.77 -21.14 -3.99
CA GLN A 90 -6.54 -22.58 -4.15
C GLN A 90 -5.17 -22.97 -3.59
N GLY A 91 -5.05 -24.17 -3.00
CA GLY A 91 -3.77 -24.78 -2.65
C GLY A 91 -3.68 -25.38 -1.25
N THR A 92 -4.76 -25.32 -0.46
CA THR A 92 -4.84 -25.99 0.85
C THR A 92 -6.08 -26.86 0.96
N ILE A 93 -6.09 -27.79 1.90
CA ILE A 93 -7.28 -28.61 2.22
C ILE A 93 -8.48 -27.72 2.54
N MET A 94 -8.25 -26.61 3.24
CA MET A 94 -9.30 -25.66 3.59
C MET A 94 -9.94 -25.03 2.37
N THR A 95 -9.15 -24.60 1.40
CA THR A 95 -9.66 -23.98 0.18
C THR A 95 -10.22 -25.02 -0.79
N ASP A 96 -9.47 -26.08 -1.05
CA ASP A 96 -9.77 -27.01 -2.16
C ASP A 96 -10.83 -28.04 -1.80
N ASP A 97 -10.77 -28.60 -0.58
CA ASP A 97 -11.68 -29.65 -0.17
C ASP A 97 -12.92 -29.16 0.57
N ILE A 98 -12.86 -27.99 1.17
CA ILE A 98 -13.97 -27.43 1.95
C ILE A 98 -14.67 -26.33 1.18
N TYR A 99 -14.01 -25.16 1.00
CA TYR A 99 -14.68 -23.98 0.48
C TYR A 99 -15.00 -24.01 -1.01
N ASN A 100 -14.07 -24.43 -1.84
CA ASN A 100 -14.29 -24.41 -3.29
C ASN A 100 -15.29 -25.48 -3.75
N LYS A 101 -15.56 -26.50 -2.91
CA LYS A 101 -16.60 -27.51 -3.17
C LYS A 101 -17.99 -27.12 -2.65
N THR A 102 -18.06 -26.23 -1.67
CA THR A 102 -19.32 -25.78 -1.06
C THR A 102 -19.30 -24.25 -0.86
N PRO A 103 -19.34 -23.45 -1.92
CA PRO A 103 -19.20 -22.00 -1.84
C PRO A 103 -20.50 -21.31 -1.37
N GLU A 104 -20.91 -21.55 -0.14
CA GLU A 104 -22.10 -20.91 0.46
C GLU A 104 -21.76 -19.65 1.26
N GLU A 105 -20.49 -19.46 1.60
CA GLU A 105 -19.98 -18.38 2.43
C GLU A 105 -18.88 -17.60 1.70
N PRO A 106 -18.57 -16.37 2.10
CA PRO A 106 -17.43 -15.65 1.56
C PRO A 106 -16.15 -16.47 1.70
N HIS A 107 -15.37 -16.56 0.64
CA HIS A 107 -14.14 -17.32 0.63
C HIS A 107 -13.19 -16.86 1.75
N PRO A 108 -12.60 -17.78 2.55
CA PRO A 108 -11.82 -17.40 3.74
C PRO A 108 -10.59 -16.55 3.41
N VAL A 109 -9.93 -16.79 2.26
CA VAL A 109 -8.81 -15.97 1.80
C VAL A 109 -9.28 -14.55 1.50
N ILE A 110 -10.39 -14.40 0.75
CA ILE A 110 -10.95 -13.07 0.43
C ILE A 110 -11.39 -12.35 1.71
N THR A 111 -11.97 -13.08 2.67
CA THR A 111 -12.31 -12.53 3.99
C THR A 111 -11.07 -12.01 4.72
N ALA A 112 -9.98 -12.78 4.70
CA ALA A 112 -8.71 -12.38 5.29
C ALA A 112 -8.12 -11.16 4.58
N MET A 113 -8.12 -11.13 3.24
CA MET A 113 -7.64 -10.00 2.45
C MET A 113 -8.42 -8.71 2.73
N ASN A 114 -9.76 -8.80 2.82
CA ASN A 114 -10.61 -7.69 3.20
C ASN A 114 -10.28 -7.18 4.61
N TYR A 115 -10.08 -8.08 5.56
CA TYR A 115 -9.67 -7.72 6.92
C TYR A 115 -8.29 -7.06 6.96
N MET A 116 -7.36 -7.53 6.16
CA MET A 116 -6.01 -6.98 6.03
C MET A 116 -5.99 -5.64 5.30
N GLY A 117 -7.07 -5.28 4.61
CA GLY A 117 -7.22 -4.03 3.89
C GLY A 117 -6.39 -3.99 2.61
N TYR A 118 -6.51 -5.02 1.77
CA TYR A 118 -6.00 -4.97 0.40
C TYR A 118 -6.75 -3.91 -0.41
N ASP A 119 -6.01 -3.13 -1.18
CA ASP A 119 -6.55 -2.06 -2.02
C ASP A 119 -6.97 -2.58 -3.40
N ALA A 120 -6.27 -3.60 -3.90
CA ALA A 120 -6.57 -4.25 -5.17
C ALA A 120 -5.97 -5.65 -5.23
N MET A 121 -6.60 -6.51 -6.04
CA MET A 121 -6.13 -7.84 -6.39
C MET A 121 -6.32 -8.05 -7.89
N THR A 122 -5.38 -8.71 -8.55
CA THR A 122 -5.60 -9.27 -9.89
C THR A 122 -6.02 -10.72 -9.77
N LEU A 123 -6.61 -11.28 -10.83
CA LEU A 123 -6.90 -12.69 -10.91
C LEU A 123 -5.69 -13.40 -11.53
N GLY A 124 -5.11 -14.37 -10.83
CA GLY A 124 -4.13 -15.29 -11.36
C GLY A 124 -4.80 -16.45 -12.11
N ASN A 125 -4.05 -17.46 -12.52
CA ASN A 125 -4.62 -18.58 -13.26
C ASN A 125 -5.41 -19.54 -12.34
N HIS A 126 -5.07 -19.63 -11.06
CA HIS A 126 -5.75 -20.52 -10.12
C HIS A 126 -7.12 -20.04 -9.68
N GLU A 127 -7.43 -18.75 -9.78
CA GLU A 127 -8.78 -18.22 -9.56
C GLU A 127 -9.79 -18.80 -10.57
N PHE A 128 -9.34 -19.17 -11.76
CA PHE A 128 -10.22 -19.74 -12.79
C PHE A 128 -10.47 -21.23 -12.66
N ASN A 129 -9.74 -21.96 -11.82
CA ASN A 129 -9.83 -23.42 -11.72
C ASN A 129 -11.18 -23.91 -11.19
N TRP A 130 -11.88 -23.10 -10.41
CA TRP A 130 -13.20 -23.41 -9.84
C TRP A 130 -14.37 -22.80 -10.63
N GLY A 131 -14.06 -22.16 -11.75
CA GLY A 131 -15.03 -21.54 -12.64
C GLY A 131 -15.47 -20.14 -12.21
N ILE A 132 -16.13 -19.45 -13.15
CA ILE A 132 -16.55 -18.05 -12.97
C ILE A 132 -17.48 -17.83 -11.76
N PRO A 133 -18.41 -18.74 -11.40
CA PRO A 133 -19.28 -18.52 -10.25
C PRO A 133 -18.53 -18.37 -8.92
N THR A 134 -17.35 -18.97 -8.77
CA THR A 134 -16.53 -18.85 -7.55
C THR A 134 -15.85 -17.50 -7.44
N MET A 135 -15.74 -16.75 -8.55
CA MET A 135 -15.11 -15.43 -8.60
C MET A 135 -16.10 -14.28 -8.44
N GLN A 136 -17.40 -14.54 -8.36
CA GLN A 136 -18.49 -13.56 -8.25
C GLN A 136 -18.96 -13.40 -6.81
#